data_fd285cf5cd1f7b632cabf9069bb55049
#
_entry.id   fd285cf5cd1f7b632cabf9069bb55049
#
_cell.length_a   1.000
_cell.length_b   1.000
_cell.length_c   1.000
_cell.angle_alpha   90.00
_cell.angle_beta   90.00
_cell.angle_gamma   90.00
#
_symmetry.space_group_name_H-M   'P 1'
#
loop_
_entity.id
_entity.type
_entity.pdbx_description
1 polymer ?
#
loop_
_entity_poly.entity_id
_entity_poly.type
_entity_poly.pdbx_seq_one_letter_code
_entity_poly.pdbx_strand_id
1 'polypeptide(L)'
;MVIKESLESGSQISVHRATRLLGVSRCGFYKWLGQSKKEPVKGEDIDVRNELQKVAVEFPAYGYRRMTAELKNRGYTVNHKRVLRLMREDNLLCVRKRFKPKTTDSDHNLRIYPNLINDLKITRLNQFWSSDITYIRLPREFVYLAVILDLFSRRCIGWNLDRSLYTELALNALTMAIEKRWNENMQGLIHHSDQGVQYASKEYLECLDAHGIHISMAAQGNPYDNAFVESFIRTLK
;
A
#
# COMPACT_ATOMS: atom_id res chain seq x y z
N MET A 1 -35.57 6.98 18.55
CA MET A 1 -36.25 6.65 19.81
C MET A 1 -37.42 7.60 20.06
N VAL A 2 -37.20 8.89 20.29
CA VAL A 2 -38.21 9.88 20.66
C VAL A 2 -39.49 9.87 19.78
N ILE A 3 -39.38 9.82 18.45
CA ILE A 3 -40.56 9.81 17.55
C ILE A 3 -41.40 8.53 17.73
N LYS A 4 -40.79 7.38 17.92
CA LYS A 4 -41.47 6.11 18.10
C LYS A 4 -42.21 6.07 19.44
N GLU A 5 -41.56 6.51 20.51
CA GLU A 5 -42.14 6.59 21.83
C GLU A 5 -43.35 7.59 21.90
N SER A 6 -43.22 8.74 21.19
CA SER A 6 -44.33 9.70 21.10
C SER A 6 -45.52 9.16 20.29
N LEU A 7 -45.31 8.29 19.33
CA LEU A 7 -46.39 7.65 18.56
C LEU A 7 -47.06 6.53 19.35
N GLU A 8 -46.29 5.79 20.17
CA GLU A 8 -46.80 4.69 21.02
C GLU A 8 -47.56 5.22 22.25
N SER A 9 -47.21 6.45 22.73
CA SER A 9 -47.87 7.11 23.86
C SER A 9 -49.18 7.85 23.49
N GLY A 10 -49.70 7.70 22.28
CA GLY A 10 -50.98 8.27 21.86
C GLY A 10 -50.95 9.78 21.61
N SER A 11 -49.79 10.39 21.43
CA SER A 11 -49.68 11.82 21.12
C SER A 11 -50.28 12.12 19.72
N GLN A 12 -51.06 13.22 19.60
CA GLN A 12 -51.68 13.65 18.35
C GLN A 12 -50.68 14.25 17.33
N ILE A 13 -49.38 14.04 17.49
CA ILE A 13 -48.36 14.56 16.59
C ILE A 13 -48.16 13.58 15.44
N SER A 14 -48.46 14.03 14.22
CA SER A 14 -48.19 13.21 13.03
C SER A 14 -46.68 13.00 12.79
N VAL A 15 -46.31 11.85 12.21
CA VAL A 15 -44.92 11.54 11.82
C VAL A 15 -44.28 12.68 11.01
N HIS A 16 -45.08 13.33 10.13
CA HIS A 16 -44.60 14.44 9.32
C HIS A 16 -44.16 15.64 10.18
N ARG A 17 -44.96 15.98 11.19
CA ARG A 17 -44.68 17.09 12.10
C ARG A 17 -43.51 16.78 13.03
N ALA A 18 -43.44 15.57 13.55
CA ALA A 18 -42.38 15.11 14.42
C ALA A 18 -41.01 15.05 13.70
N THR A 19 -40.96 14.53 12.47
CA THR A 19 -39.73 14.46 11.67
C THR A 19 -39.24 15.86 11.28
N ARG A 20 -40.15 16.79 10.98
CA ARG A 20 -39.83 18.21 10.66
C ARG A 20 -39.24 18.92 11.89
N LEU A 21 -39.81 18.76 13.04
CA LEU A 21 -39.33 19.38 14.30
C LEU A 21 -37.94 18.90 14.69
N LEU A 22 -37.63 17.62 14.44
CA LEU A 22 -36.34 17.01 14.77
C LEU A 22 -35.31 17.07 13.64
N GLY A 23 -35.61 17.73 12.51
CA GLY A 23 -34.69 17.86 11.40
C GLY A 23 -34.32 16.53 10.70
N VAL A 24 -35.18 15.50 10.84
CA VAL A 24 -34.93 14.16 10.26
C VAL A 24 -35.79 13.96 9.01
N SER A 25 -35.22 13.34 7.95
CA SER A 25 -36.01 13.05 6.77
C SER A 25 -37.07 11.99 7.04
N ARG A 26 -38.31 12.20 6.55
CA ARG A 26 -39.42 11.27 6.70
C ARG A 26 -39.10 9.89 6.11
N CYS A 27 -38.44 9.84 4.96
CA CYS A 27 -37.99 8.60 4.34
C CYS A 27 -36.93 7.88 5.20
N GLY A 28 -36.01 8.63 5.81
CA GLY A 28 -35.02 8.09 6.76
C GLY A 28 -35.67 7.44 7.99
N PHE A 29 -36.69 8.08 8.54
CA PHE A 29 -37.45 7.52 9.68
C PHE A 29 -38.15 6.22 9.34
N TYR A 30 -38.90 6.14 8.22
CA TYR A 30 -39.56 4.91 7.81
C TYR A 30 -38.57 3.80 7.44
N LYS A 31 -37.46 4.14 6.82
CA LYS A 31 -36.39 3.19 6.52
C LYS A 31 -35.77 2.60 7.79
N TRP A 32 -35.53 3.43 8.80
CA TRP A 32 -35.06 3.00 10.12
C TRP A 32 -36.10 2.13 10.83
N LEU A 33 -37.38 2.53 10.83
CA LEU A 33 -38.46 1.76 11.42
C LEU A 33 -38.62 0.39 10.75
N GLY A 34 -38.47 0.29 9.42
CA GLY A 34 -38.49 -0.97 8.67
C GLY A 34 -37.25 -1.85 8.91
N GLN A 35 -36.09 -1.25 9.20
CA GLN A 35 -34.89 -2.00 9.58
C GLN A 35 -34.99 -2.63 10.97
N SER A 36 -35.65 -1.93 11.94
CA SER A 36 -35.83 -2.46 13.29
C SER A 36 -36.80 -3.65 13.39
N LYS A 37 -37.59 -3.88 12.33
CA LYS A 37 -38.52 -5.04 12.24
C LYS A 37 -37.94 -6.26 11.54
N LYS A 38 -36.77 -6.15 10.89
CA LYS A 38 -36.07 -7.29 10.31
C LYS A 38 -35.18 -7.92 11.36
N GLU A 39 -35.72 -8.78 12.19
CA GLU A 39 -34.89 -9.76 12.89
C GLU A 39 -34.15 -10.59 11.84
N PRO A 40 -32.82 -10.72 11.93
CA PRO A 40 -32.09 -11.63 11.05
C PRO A 40 -32.64 -13.05 11.32
N VAL A 41 -32.88 -13.80 10.24
CA VAL A 41 -33.24 -15.24 10.32
C VAL A 41 -32.05 -15.93 10.99
N LYS A 42 -32.16 -16.18 12.31
CA LYS A 42 -31.06 -16.61 13.19
C LYS A 42 -30.49 -18.00 12.83
N GLY A 43 -31.23 -18.85 12.12
CA GLY A 43 -30.77 -20.21 11.77
C GLY A 43 -29.68 -20.24 10.68
N GLU A 44 -29.88 -19.53 9.58
CA GLU A 44 -28.94 -19.54 8.44
C GLU A 44 -27.60 -18.83 8.70
N ASP A 45 -27.53 -17.92 9.69
CA ASP A 45 -26.29 -17.20 10.00
C ASP A 45 -25.34 -18.03 10.86
N ILE A 46 -25.82 -19.05 11.61
CA ILE A 46 -25.01 -19.86 12.52
C ILE A 46 -23.99 -20.69 11.74
N ASP A 47 -24.41 -21.39 10.71
CA ASP A 47 -23.51 -22.24 9.90
C ASP A 47 -22.44 -21.40 9.19
N VAL A 48 -22.86 -20.26 8.63
CA VAL A 48 -21.92 -19.31 7.98
C VAL A 48 -20.96 -18.73 9.00
N ARG A 49 -21.36 -18.40 10.24
CA ARG A 49 -20.50 -17.92 11.32
C ARG A 49 -19.46 -18.95 11.73
N ASN A 50 -19.90 -20.19 11.95
CA ASN A 50 -19.01 -21.29 12.31
C ASN A 50 -17.91 -21.49 11.25
N GLU A 51 -18.30 -21.46 9.98
CA GLU A 51 -17.33 -21.61 8.89
C GLU A 51 -16.43 -20.36 8.73
N LEU A 52 -16.99 -19.16 8.91
CA LEU A 52 -16.20 -17.92 8.96
C LEU A 52 -15.11 -17.97 10.03
N GLN A 53 -15.41 -18.47 11.22
CA GLN A 53 -14.44 -18.59 12.31
C GLN A 53 -13.33 -19.58 11.95
N LYS A 54 -13.64 -20.73 11.34
CA LYS A 54 -12.63 -21.69 10.87
C LYS A 54 -11.71 -21.06 9.83
N VAL A 55 -12.30 -20.40 8.82
CA VAL A 55 -11.52 -19.70 7.78
C VAL A 55 -10.68 -18.58 8.36
N ALA A 56 -11.17 -17.86 9.39
CA ALA A 56 -10.41 -16.78 10.04
C ALA A 56 -9.20 -17.31 10.82
N VAL A 57 -9.30 -18.50 11.42
CA VAL A 57 -8.18 -19.17 12.08
C VAL A 57 -7.16 -19.68 11.06
N GLU A 58 -7.63 -20.29 9.98
CA GLU A 58 -6.78 -20.82 8.92
C GLU A 58 -6.08 -19.72 8.11
N PHE A 59 -6.80 -18.61 7.84
CA PHE A 59 -6.32 -17.47 7.05
C PHE A 59 -6.51 -16.13 7.78
N PRO A 60 -5.73 -15.82 8.82
CA PRO A 60 -5.92 -14.62 9.66
C PRO A 60 -5.80 -13.28 8.90
N ALA A 61 -5.14 -13.29 7.74
CA ALA A 61 -4.95 -12.12 6.89
C ALA A 61 -6.06 -11.89 5.86
N TYR A 62 -7.10 -12.73 5.82
CA TYR A 62 -8.18 -12.58 4.86
C TYR A 62 -9.14 -11.46 5.27
N GLY A 63 -9.28 -10.47 4.37
CA GLY A 63 -10.37 -9.51 4.47
C GLY A 63 -11.68 -10.09 3.90
N TYR A 64 -12.80 -9.40 4.11
CA TYR A 64 -14.14 -9.89 3.76
C TYR A 64 -14.27 -10.38 2.30
N ARG A 65 -13.54 -9.81 1.33
CA ARG A 65 -13.60 -10.25 -0.08
C ARG A 65 -13.00 -11.64 -0.25
N ARG A 66 -11.83 -11.90 0.34
CA ARG A 66 -11.17 -13.22 0.30
C ARG A 66 -11.95 -14.23 1.12
N MET A 67 -12.47 -13.82 2.29
CA MET A 67 -13.38 -14.65 3.10
C MET A 67 -14.63 -15.07 2.30
N THR A 68 -15.23 -14.14 1.55
CA THR A 68 -16.41 -14.46 0.71
C THR A 68 -16.05 -15.46 -0.40
N ALA A 69 -14.88 -15.32 -1.03
CA ALA A 69 -14.42 -16.24 -2.06
C ALA A 69 -14.20 -17.64 -1.46
N GLU A 70 -13.52 -17.71 -0.31
CA GLU A 70 -13.24 -18.98 0.36
C GLU A 70 -14.51 -19.70 0.83
N LEU A 71 -15.47 -18.98 1.40
CA LEU A 71 -16.77 -19.55 1.75
C LEU A 71 -17.50 -20.12 0.52
N LYS A 72 -17.40 -19.45 -0.63
CA LYS A 72 -17.98 -19.97 -1.88
C LYS A 72 -17.26 -21.23 -2.35
N ASN A 73 -15.93 -21.29 -2.25
CA ASN A 73 -15.14 -22.49 -2.56
C ASN A 73 -15.56 -23.68 -1.66
N ARG A 74 -15.94 -23.40 -0.40
CA ARG A 74 -16.48 -24.40 0.56
C ARG A 74 -17.98 -24.69 0.37
N GLY A 75 -18.60 -24.19 -0.71
CA GLY A 75 -19.99 -24.49 -1.08
C GLY A 75 -21.05 -23.56 -0.48
N TYR A 76 -20.67 -22.50 0.23
CA TYR A 76 -21.63 -21.56 0.80
C TYR A 76 -22.07 -20.49 -0.21
N THR A 77 -23.35 -20.33 -0.43
CA THR A 77 -23.92 -19.25 -1.24
C THR A 77 -24.12 -18.00 -0.40
N VAL A 78 -23.10 -17.13 -0.33
CA VAL A 78 -23.10 -15.94 0.52
C VAL A 78 -22.77 -14.67 -0.25
N ASN A 79 -23.41 -13.55 0.15
CA ASN A 79 -23.11 -12.23 -0.38
C ASN A 79 -22.01 -11.57 0.49
N HIS A 80 -21.07 -10.88 -0.16
CA HIS A 80 -19.98 -10.18 0.52
C HIS A 80 -20.44 -9.15 1.57
N LYS A 81 -21.63 -8.53 1.40
CA LYS A 81 -22.21 -7.61 2.39
C LYS A 81 -22.64 -8.36 3.66
N ARG A 82 -23.19 -9.59 3.52
CA ARG A 82 -23.54 -10.46 4.65
C ARG A 82 -22.28 -10.89 5.38
N VAL A 83 -21.25 -11.35 4.64
CA VAL A 83 -19.96 -11.74 5.23
C VAL A 83 -19.33 -10.58 5.99
N LEU A 84 -19.29 -9.39 5.42
CA LEU A 84 -18.74 -8.20 6.10
C LEU A 84 -19.48 -7.85 7.40
N ARG A 85 -20.82 -7.99 7.40
CA ARG A 85 -21.64 -7.77 8.60
C ARG A 85 -21.28 -8.76 9.69
N LEU A 86 -21.28 -10.06 9.37
CA LEU A 86 -20.94 -11.13 10.31
C LEU A 86 -19.52 -10.98 10.86
N MET A 87 -18.54 -10.68 10.01
CA MET A 87 -17.17 -10.42 10.45
C MET A 87 -17.05 -9.23 11.42
N ARG A 88 -17.89 -8.20 11.27
CA ARG A 88 -17.92 -7.07 12.21
C ARG A 88 -18.56 -7.45 13.54
N GLU A 89 -19.67 -8.18 13.50
CA GLU A 89 -20.38 -8.63 14.69
C GLU A 89 -19.50 -9.57 15.55
N ASP A 90 -18.71 -10.43 14.90
CA ASP A 90 -17.85 -11.42 15.57
C ASP A 90 -16.40 -10.93 15.77
N ASN A 91 -16.11 -9.64 15.52
CA ASN A 91 -14.75 -9.04 15.61
C ASN A 91 -13.68 -9.77 14.78
N LEU A 92 -14.06 -10.38 13.66
CA LEU A 92 -13.17 -11.10 12.76
C LEU A 92 -12.57 -10.22 11.66
N LEU A 93 -12.71 -8.89 11.78
CA LEU A 93 -12.09 -7.99 10.82
C LEU A 93 -10.58 -8.10 10.90
N CYS A 94 -9.95 -8.34 9.74
CA CYS A 94 -8.50 -8.39 9.62
C CYS A 94 -7.89 -7.05 10.09
N VAL A 95 -7.28 -7.06 11.26
CA VAL A 95 -6.48 -5.95 11.76
C VAL A 95 -5.14 -6.02 11.07
N ARG A 96 -5.00 -5.35 9.93
CA ARG A 96 -3.69 -5.14 9.34
C ARG A 96 -2.89 -4.23 10.28
N LYS A 97 -2.03 -4.81 11.09
CA LYS A 97 -0.91 -4.05 11.66
C LYS A 97 -0.11 -3.54 10.47
N ARG A 98 -0.27 -2.27 10.12
CA ARG A 98 0.57 -1.60 9.14
C ARG A 98 1.93 -1.39 9.79
N PHE A 99 2.75 -2.43 9.82
CA PHE A 99 4.16 -2.25 10.05
C PHE A 99 4.71 -1.63 8.77
N LYS A 100 5.10 -0.37 8.86
CA LYS A 100 5.87 0.31 7.81
C LYS A 100 7.27 0.48 8.37
N PRO A 101 8.22 -0.39 8.03
CA PRO A 101 9.61 -0.11 8.37
C PRO A 101 9.99 1.22 7.71
N LYS A 102 10.72 2.06 8.44
CA LYS A 102 11.31 3.27 7.90
C LYS A 102 12.49 2.83 7.05
N THR A 103 12.36 2.86 5.74
CA THR A 103 13.41 2.44 4.77
C THR A 103 14.31 3.60 4.37
N THR A 104 13.85 4.84 4.56
CA THR A 104 14.59 6.03 4.19
C THR A 104 14.74 6.92 5.41
N ASP A 105 15.97 7.31 5.72
CA ASP A 105 16.30 8.38 6.63
C ASP A 105 16.81 9.55 5.83
N SER A 106 15.97 10.57 5.66
CA SER A 106 16.27 11.80 4.91
C SER A 106 16.63 12.96 5.84
N ASP A 107 16.63 12.73 7.15
CA ASP A 107 16.97 13.75 8.15
C ASP A 107 18.44 13.59 8.56
N HIS A 108 19.33 13.93 7.62
CA HIS A 108 20.77 13.83 7.79
C HIS A 108 21.48 15.08 7.23
N ASN A 109 22.69 15.38 7.72
CA ASN A 109 23.52 16.50 7.28
C ASN A 109 24.40 16.18 6.06
N LEU A 110 24.09 15.14 5.29
CA LEU A 110 24.85 14.77 4.09
C LEU A 110 24.45 15.67 2.91
N ARG A 111 25.33 15.75 1.90
CA ARG A 111 25.12 16.56 0.71
C ARG A 111 23.91 16.06 -0.09
N ILE A 112 23.00 16.98 -0.42
CA ILE A 112 21.84 16.72 -1.28
C ILE A 112 22.14 17.29 -2.67
N TYR A 113 21.79 16.53 -3.71
CA TYR A 113 21.97 16.91 -5.10
C TYR A 113 20.66 17.41 -5.71
N PRO A 114 20.74 18.31 -6.72
CA PRO A 114 19.55 18.85 -7.35
C PRO A 114 18.75 17.75 -8.09
N ASN A 115 17.44 17.95 -8.20
CA ASN A 115 16.60 17.12 -9.03
C ASN A 115 16.79 17.48 -10.52
N LEU A 116 17.29 16.56 -11.32
CA LEU A 116 17.57 16.73 -12.74
C LEU A 116 16.48 16.13 -13.66
N ILE A 117 15.33 15.71 -13.07
CA ILE A 117 14.27 15.01 -13.83
C ILE A 117 13.34 15.98 -14.54
N ASN A 118 13.18 17.20 -14.04
CA ASN A 118 12.21 18.15 -14.55
C ASN A 118 12.40 18.34 -16.06
N ASP A 119 11.36 18.03 -16.84
CA ASP A 119 11.29 18.12 -18.31
C ASP A 119 12.20 17.17 -19.10
N LEU A 120 12.83 16.17 -18.44
CA LEU A 120 13.70 15.21 -19.11
C LEU A 120 12.87 14.24 -19.97
N LYS A 121 13.08 14.27 -21.30
CA LYS A 121 12.56 13.25 -22.22
C LYS A 121 13.57 12.11 -22.32
N ILE A 122 13.18 10.93 -21.89
CA ILE A 122 14.01 9.72 -21.96
C ILE A 122 13.88 9.15 -23.38
N THR A 123 14.98 9.14 -24.13
CA THR A 123 15.00 8.78 -25.57
C THR A 123 15.95 7.64 -25.91
N ARG A 124 16.85 7.25 -25.01
CA ARG A 124 17.85 6.19 -25.24
C ARG A 124 18.15 5.39 -23.98
N LEU A 125 18.78 4.24 -24.19
CA LEU A 125 19.35 3.41 -23.12
C LEU A 125 20.42 4.19 -22.34
N ASN A 126 20.56 3.87 -21.07
CA ASN A 126 21.57 4.47 -20.17
C ASN A 126 21.55 6.01 -20.16
N GLN A 127 20.39 6.60 -20.40
CA GLN A 127 20.20 8.04 -20.22
C GLN A 127 19.79 8.36 -18.79
N PHE A 128 18.97 7.49 -18.19
CA PHE A 128 18.43 7.71 -16.88
C PHE A 128 18.23 6.39 -16.14
N TRP A 129 18.91 6.25 -15.00
CA TRP A 129 18.71 5.15 -14.06
C TRP A 129 18.00 5.67 -12.81
N SER A 130 17.00 4.94 -12.35
CA SER A 130 16.33 5.25 -11.10
C SER A 130 16.50 4.10 -10.12
N SER A 131 16.80 4.45 -8.86
CA SER A 131 17.02 3.48 -7.79
C SER A 131 16.07 3.69 -6.62
N ASP A 132 15.76 2.60 -5.94
CA ASP A 132 14.95 2.61 -4.71
C ASP A 132 15.27 1.38 -3.87
N ILE A 133 15.06 1.50 -2.56
CA ILE A 133 15.19 0.41 -1.60
C ILE A 133 13.83 0.06 -1.03
N THR A 134 13.50 -1.21 -1.08
CA THR A 134 12.28 -1.71 -0.48
C THR A 134 12.57 -2.84 0.50
N TYR A 135 11.61 -3.15 1.36
CA TYR A 135 11.69 -4.32 2.23
C TYR A 135 10.78 -5.44 1.74
N ILE A 136 11.22 -6.67 1.91
CA ILE A 136 10.44 -7.87 1.67
C ILE A 136 10.24 -8.57 3.02
N ARG A 137 8.98 -8.85 3.34
CA ARG A 137 8.64 -9.54 4.58
C ARG A 137 8.74 -11.04 4.38
N LEU A 138 9.61 -11.67 5.14
CA LEU A 138 9.68 -13.11 5.31
C LEU A 138 8.86 -13.54 6.55
N PRO A 139 8.60 -14.84 6.77
CA PRO A 139 7.80 -15.30 7.89
C PRO A 139 8.34 -14.88 9.27
N ARG A 140 9.66 -14.74 9.43
CA ARG A 140 10.32 -14.44 10.71
C ARG A 140 11.14 -13.16 10.72
N GLU A 141 11.47 -12.60 9.56
CA GLU A 141 12.36 -11.45 9.42
C GLU A 141 11.95 -10.55 8.25
N PHE A 142 12.63 -9.41 8.11
CA PHE A 142 12.59 -8.57 6.93
C PHE A 142 13.94 -8.63 6.23
N VAL A 143 13.91 -8.59 4.91
CA VAL A 143 15.09 -8.38 4.08
C VAL A 143 14.87 -7.13 3.22
N TYR A 144 15.95 -6.47 2.86
CA TYR A 144 15.93 -5.25 2.07
C TYR A 144 16.42 -5.55 0.66
N LEU A 145 15.75 -4.97 -0.32
CA LEU A 145 16.07 -5.11 -1.73
C LEU A 145 16.34 -3.72 -2.30
N ALA A 146 17.57 -3.49 -2.72
CA ALA A 146 17.92 -2.36 -3.58
C ALA A 146 17.72 -2.75 -5.05
N VAL A 147 17.14 -1.85 -5.84
CA VAL A 147 16.93 -2.06 -7.28
C VAL A 147 17.36 -0.83 -8.07
N ILE A 148 17.90 -1.05 -9.26
CA ILE A 148 18.22 0.01 -10.22
C ILE A 148 17.55 -0.34 -11.55
N LEU A 149 16.74 0.58 -12.04
CA LEU A 149 16.03 0.46 -13.32
C LEU A 149 16.60 1.41 -14.36
N ASP A 150 16.86 0.92 -15.55
CA ASP A 150 16.98 1.78 -16.74
C ASP A 150 15.57 2.16 -17.19
N LEU A 151 15.25 3.44 -17.15
CA LEU A 151 13.87 3.91 -17.40
C LEU A 151 13.49 3.87 -18.89
N PHE A 152 14.43 3.85 -19.82
CA PHE A 152 14.12 3.70 -21.22
C PHE A 152 13.67 2.25 -21.54
N SER A 153 14.47 1.27 -21.14
CA SER A 153 14.17 -0.15 -21.37
C SER A 153 13.23 -0.74 -20.32
N ARG A 154 13.02 -0.06 -19.19
CA ARG A 154 12.28 -0.54 -18.00
C ARG A 154 12.84 -1.84 -17.40
N ARG A 155 14.09 -2.15 -17.70
CA ARG A 155 14.77 -3.34 -17.17
C ARG A 155 15.42 -3.06 -15.83
N CYS A 156 15.33 -4.01 -14.92
CA CYS A 156 16.15 -4.02 -13.72
C CYS A 156 17.58 -4.43 -14.13
N ILE A 157 18.50 -3.49 -14.05
CA ILE A 157 19.89 -3.64 -14.46
C ILE A 157 20.82 -3.96 -13.28
N GLY A 158 20.45 -3.53 -12.08
CA GLY A 158 21.16 -3.84 -10.84
C GLY A 158 20.19 -4.13 -9.70
N TRP A 159 20.55 -5.06 -8.85
CA TRP A 159 19.82 -5.35 -7.62
C TRP A 159 20.73 -6.02 -6.60
N ASN A 160 20.40 -5.83 -5.33
CA ASN A 160 21.01 -6.57 -4.23
C ASN A 160 19.99 -6.80 -3.12
N LEU A 161 20.06 -7.95 -2.47
CA LEU A 161 19.20 -8.35 -1.37
C LEU A 161 20.04 -8.60 -0.13
N ASP A 162 19.71 -7.95 0.98
CA ASP A 162 20.43 -8.10 2.25
C ASP A 162 19.46 -8.07 3.45
N ARG A 163 19.91 -8.57 4.58
CA ARG A 163 19.22 -8.47 5.87
C ARG A 163 19.41 -7.12 6.53
N SER A 164 20.42 -6.38 6.14
CA SER A 164 20.79 -5.05 6.66
C SER A 164 20.51 -3.95 5.66
N LEU A 165 20.25 -2.76 6.19
CA LEU A 165 19.97 -1.56 5.40
C LEU A 165 21.22 -0.65 5.37
N TYR A 166 22.41 -1.23 5.21
CA TYR A 166 23.66 -0.47 5.11
C TYR A 166 23.92 0.03 3.69
N THR A 167 24.93 0.89 3.55
CA THR A 167 25.33 1.49 2.26
C THR A 167 25.68 0.42 1.22
N GLU A 168 26.30 -0.67 1.65
CA GLU A 168 26.69 -1.81 0.80
C GLU A 168 25.52 -2.42 0.03
N LEU A 169 24.30 -2.37 0.58
CA LEU A 169 23.10 -2.85 -0.11
C LEU A 169 22.88 -2.10 -1.42
N ALA A 170 22.94 -0.77 -1.39
CA ALA A 170 22.76 0.08 -2.58
C ALA A 170 24.00 0.03 -3.48
N LEU A 171 25.19 0.04 -2.88
CA LEU A 171 26.46 0.04 -3.62
C LEU A 171 26.64 -1.24 -4.45
N ASN A 172 26.32 -2.42 -3.91
CA ASN A 172 26.38 -3.68 -4.64
C ASN A 172 25.39 -3.70 -5.82
N ALA A 173 24.20 -3.13 -5.64
CA ALA A 173 23.23 -2.98 -6.74
C ALA A 173 23.78 -2.06 -7.85
N LEU A 174 24.45 -0.96 -7.47
CA LEU A 174 25.07 -0.02 -8.40
C LEU A 174 26.23 -0.68 -9.16
N THR A 175 27.12 -1.35 -8.47
CA THR A 175 28.25 -2.08 -9.07
C THR A 175 27.75 -3.09 -10.11
N MET A 176 26.72 -3.91 -9.76
CA MET A 176 26.09 -4.82 -10.71
C MET A 176 25.55 -4.10 -11.94
N ALA A 177 24.90 -2.96 -11.79
CA ALA A 177 24.34 -2.19 -12.90
C ALA A 177 25.45 -1.66 -13.84
N ILE A 178 26.53 -1.14 -13.27
CA ILE A 178 27.69 -0.64 -14.00
C ILE A 178 28.36 -1.80 -14.75
N GLU A 179 28.62 -2.91 -14.10
CA GLU A 179 29.26 -4.09 -14.75
C GLU A 179 28.45 -4.62 -15.91
N LYS A 180 27.13 -4.72 -15.76
CA LYS A 180 26.23 -5.15 -16.85
C LYS A 180 26.21 -4.21 -18.05
N ARG A 181 26.54 -2.95 -17.85
CA ARG A 181 26.49 -1.89 -18.86
C ARG A 181 27.87 -1.35 -19.26
N TRP A 182 28.94 -1.98 -18.78
CA TRP A 182 30.31 -1.54 -18.98
C TRP A 182 30.67 -1.26 -20.45
N ASN A 183 30.18 -2.10 -21.35
CA ASN A 183 30.46 -1.99 -22.80
C ASN A 183 29.46 -1.07 -23.54
N GLU A 184 28.54 -0.43 -22.83
CA GLU A 184 27.52 0.43 -23.41
C GLU A 184 27.87 1.91 -23.20
N ASN A 185 27.33 2.78 -24.04
CA ASN A 185 27.52 4.22 -23.87
C ASN A 185 26.75 4.73 -22.65
N MET A 186 27.48 5.15 -21.62
CA MET A 186 26.94 5.75 -20.40
C MET A 186 27.15 7.26 -20.33
N GLN A 187 27.66 7.90 -21.39
CA GLN A 187 27.91 9.34 -21.39
C GLN A 187 26.64 10.13 -21.13
N GLY A 188 26.67 11.01 -20.13
CA GLY A 188 25.54 11.82 -19.70
C GLY A 188 24.43 11.03 -19.00
N LEU A 189 24.75 9.83 -18.49
CA LEU A 189 23.86 9.07 -17.65
C LEU A 189 23.53 9.84 -16.37
N ILE A 190 22.26 9.92 -16.03
CA ILE A 190 21.77 10.47 -14.76
C ILE A 190 21.30 9.31 -13.90
N HIS A 191 21.85 9.22 -12.69
CA HIS A 191 21.38 8.32 -11.64
C HIS A 191 20.50 9.09 -10.65
N HIS A 192 19.27 8.64 -10.48
CA HIS A 192 18.30 9.29 -9.60
C HIS A 192 17.87 8.36 -8.46
N SER A 193 17.84 8.91 -7.25
CA SER A 193 17.41 8.22 -6.03
C SER A 193 16.58 9.14 -5.14
N ASP A 194 16.03 8.58 -4.05
CA ASP A 194 15.57 9.39 -2.94
C ASP A 194 16.78 10.00 -2.16
N GLN A 195 16.47 10.78 -1.10
CA GLN A 195 17.49 11.39 -0.24
C GLN A 195 17.89 10.44 0.92
N GLY A 196 17.84 9.13 0.73
CA GLY A 196 18.24 8.17 1.75
C GLY A 196 19.74 8.21 2.06
N VAL A 197 20.11 7.96 3.33
CA VAL A 197 21.51 7.94 3.80
C VAL A 197 22.39 7.04 2.92
N GLN A 198 21.87 5.94 2.42
CA GLN A 198 22.59 4.98 1.57
C GLN A 198 23.08 5.63 0.27
N TYR A 199 22.21 6.44 -0.35
CA TYR A 199 22.49 7.14 -1.61
C TYR A 199 23.33 8.41 -1.42
N ALA A 200 23.25 9.01 -0.23
CA ALA A 200 24.03 10.18 0.14
C ALA A 200 25.38 9.83 0.78
N SER A 201 25.70 8.54 0.93
CA SER A 201 26.97 8.08 1.51
C SER A 201 28.15 8.40 0.59
N LYS A 202 29.31 8.62 1.20
CA LYS A 202 30.53 8.96 0.49
C LYS A 202 30.92 7.90 -0.54
N GLU A 203 30.87 6.65 -0.14
CA GLU A 203 31.27 5.50 -0.97
C GLU A 203 30.37 5.38 -2.21
N TYR A 204 29.07 5.61 -2.05
CA TYR A 204 28.12 5.56 -3.16
C TYR A 204 28.33 6.68 -4.16
N LEU A 205 28.54 7.90 -3.66
CA LEU A 205 28.79 9.10 -4.48
C LEU A 205 30.12 8.99 -5.22
N GLU A 206 31.19 8.54 -4.57
CA GLU A 206 32.50 8.30 -5.19
C GLU A 206 32.40 7.25 -6.31
N CYS A 207 31.60 6.22 -6.14
CA CYS A 207 31.37 5.22 -7.19
C CYS A 207 30.69 5.85 -8.42
N LEU A 208 29.67 6.69 -8.24
CA LEU A 208 29.01 7.40 -9.34
C LEU A 208 29.96 8.37 -10.04
N ASP A 209 30.70 9.17 -9.30
CA ASP A 209 31.65 10.16 -9.82
C ASP A 209 32.79 9.48 -10.60
N ALA A 210 33.33 8.37 -10.11
CA ALA A 210 34.39 7.60 -10.78
C ALA A 210 33.96 7.08 -12.17
N HIS A 211 32.66 6.90 -12.40
CA HIS A 211 32.09 6.46 -13.67
C HIS A 211 31.48 7.59 -14.51
N GLY A 212 31.64 8.86 -14.07
CA GLY A 212 31.10 10.02 -14.77
C GLY A 212 29.57 10.08 -14.81
N ILE A 213 28.90 9.47 -13.83
CA ILE A 213 27.44 9.41 -13.74
C ILE A 213 26.94 10.65 -12.98
N HIS A 214 26.02 11.38 -13.59
CA HIS A 214 25.42 12.56 -12.95
C HIS A 214 24.45 12.15 -11.84
N ILE A 215 24.58 12.83 -10.69
CA ILE A 215 23.78 12.51 -9.50
C ILE A 215 22.55 13.41 -9.46
N SER A 216 21.39 12.80 -9.25
CA SER A 216 20.11 13.47 -9.08
C SER A 216 19.36 12.89 -7.89
N MET A 217 18.74 13.73 -7.08
CA MET A 217 17.94 13.29 -5.93
C MET A 217 16.54 13.86 -5.98
N ALA A 218 15.56 13.04 -5.61
CA ALA A 218 14.16 13.44 -5.52
C ALA A 218 13.98 14.56 -4.49
N ALA A 219 13.05 15.47 -4.75
CA ALA A 219 12.66 16.45 -3.75
C ALA A 219 11.96 15.75 -2.57
N GLN A 220 12.22 16.24 -1.36
CA GLN A 220 11.61 15.68 -0.15
C GLN A 220 10.08 15.76 -0.25
N GLY A 221 9.41 14.60 -0.13
CA GLY A 221 7.95 14.50 -0.14
C GLY A 221 7.31 14.53 -1.53
N ASN A 222 8.07 14.46 -2.63
CA ASN A 222 7.52 14.32 -3.97
C ASN A 222 7.51 12.85 -4.44
N PRO A 223 6.36 12.14 -4.33
CA PRO A 223 6.28 10.72 -4.72
C PRO A 223 6.33 10.50 -6.24
N TYR A 224 6.16 11.55 -7.05
CA TYR A 224 6.15 11.41 -8.50
C TYR A 224 7.55 11.22 -9.08
N ASP A 225 8.57 11.70 -8.39
CA ASP A 225 9.96 11.67 -8.87
C ASP A 225 10.49 10.22 -9.00
N ASN A 226 9.97 9.26 -8.22
CA ASN A 226 10.41 7.85 -8.26
C ASN A 226 9.29 6.84 -8.62
N ALA A 227 8.19 7.32 -9.21
CA ALA A 227 6.98 6.54 -9.49
C ALA A 227 7.22 5.28 -10.34
N PHE A 228 8.21 5.29 -11.25
CA PHE A 228 8.53 4.14 -12.09
C PHE A 228 9.09 2.97 -11.29
N VAL A 229 10.03 3.23 -10.39
CA VAL A 229 10.62 2.19 -9.52
C VAL A 229 9.60 1.70 -8.51
N GLU A 230 8.80 2.61 -7.93
CA GLU A 230 7.70 2.22 -7.05
C GLU A 230 6.69 1.30 -7.73
N SER A 231 6.36 1.57 -9.00
CA SER A 231 5.48 0.71 -9.80
C SER A 231 6.09 -0.67 -10.04
N PHE A 232 7.39 -0.74 -10.35
CA PHE A 232 8.12 -2.00 -10.48
C PHE A 232 8.12 -2.79 -9.18
N ILE A 233 8.47 -2.16 -8.07
CA ILE A 233 8.48 -2.78 -6.73
C ILE A 233 7.08 -3.31 -6.35
N ARG A 234 6.03 -2.56 -6.69
CA ARG A 234 4.64 -2.98 -6.43
C ARG A 234 4.25 -4.23 -7.24
N THR A 235 4.81 -4.41 -8.43
CA THR A 235 4.58 -5.60 -9.26
C THR A 235 5.36 -6.80 -8.72
N LEU A 236 6.55 -6.57 -8.16
CA LEU A 236 7.40 -7.60 -7.59
C LEU A 236 6.83 -8.16 -6.27
N LYS A 237 6.16 -7.35 -5.46
CA LYS A 237 5.52 -7.73 -4.18
C LYS A 237 4.13 -8.33 -4.35
#